data_17036735ddc67cca7bf82b5c0af0f1d3
#
_entry.id   17036735ddc67cca7bf82b5c0af0f1d3
#
_cell.length_a   1.000
_cell.length_b   1.000
_cell.length_c   1.000
_cell.angle_alpha   90.00
_cell.angle_beta   90.00
_cell.angle_gamma   90.00
#
_symmetry.space_group_name_H-M   'P 1'
#
loop_
_entity.id
_entity.type
_entity.pdbx_description
1 polymer ?
#
loop_
_entity_poly.entity_id
_entity_poly.type
_entity_poly.pdbx_seq_one_letter_code
_entity_poly.pdbx_strand_id
1 'polypeptide(L)'
;MLRIKRFICNMLQENCYVVSDETNECVIIDCGAMDEEEFSLIRDYIVSEELTPVHLLATHGHIDHNFGNAMVYKEYGLKVEVHENDKSLMDKLAQQALQMTGVKLQDDFPSVGKYLHDNDKVSFGSHAFT
;
A
#
# COMPACT_ATOMS: atom_id res chain seq x y z
N MET A 1 -16.99 2.61 -14.01
CA MET A 1 -15.74 3.11 -14.63
C MET A 1 -14.66 3.20 -13.59
N LEU A 2 -13.47 2.71 -13.91
CA LEU A 2 -12.32 2.80 -13.00
C LEU A 2 -11.70 4.19 -13.04
N ARG A 3 -11.32 4.69 -11.85
CA ARG A 3 -10.53 5.92 -11.70
C ARG A 3 -9.20 5.53 -11.05
N ILE A 4 -8.11 6.03 -11.62
CA ILE A 4 -6.76 5.74 -11.11
C ILE A 4 -6.08 7.06 -10.78
N LYS A 5 -5.64 7.19 -9.53
CA LYS A 5 -4.86 8.34 -9.07
C LYS A 5 -3.48 7.87 -8.66
N ARG A 6 -2.44 8.52 -9.19
CA ARG A 6 -1.04 8.22 -8.89
C ARG A 6 -0.47 9.23 -7.91
N PHE A 7 0.32 8.73 -6.95
CA PHE A 7 1.10 9.55 -6.02
C PHE A 7 2.56 9.13 -6.13
N ILE A 8 3.47 10.10 -6.10
CA ILE A 8 4.89 9.82 -6.10
C ILE A 8 5.38 9.89 -4.66
N CYS A 9 6.00 8.80 -4.19
CA CYS A 9 6.40 8.63 -2.81
C CYS A 9 7.90 8.38 -2.70
N ASN A 10 8.46 8.75 -1.55
CA ASN A 10 9.83 8.53 -1.10
C ASN A 10 10.92 9.01 -2.07
N MET A 11 12.19 8.79 -1.66
CA MET A 11 13.36 9.29 -2.40
C MET A 11 13.59 8.58 -3.74
N LEU A 12 12.98 7.40 -3.93
CA LEU A 12 13.11 6.63 -5.16
C LEU A 12 12.02 6.98 -6.18
N GLN A 13 11.16 7.95 -5.86
CA GLN A 13 10.04 8.37 -6.71
C GLN A 13 9.12 7.20 -7.09
N GLU A 14 8.82 6.38 -6.09
CA GLU A 14 7.94 5.22 -6.25
C GLU A 14 6.51 5.66 -6.52
N ASN A 15 5.80 4.93 -7.38
CA ASN A 15 4.41 5.22 -7.72
C ASN A 15 3.46 4.43 -6.82
N CYS A 16 2.65 5.16 -6.04
CA CYS A 16 1.52 4.60 -5.30
C CYS A 16 0.24 4.90 -6.08
N TYR A 17 -0.64 3.92 -6.20
CA TYR A 17 -1.89 4.09 -6.92
C TYR A 17 -3.08 3.91 -6.00
N VAL A 18 -4.09 4.76 -6.18
CA VAL A 18 -5.42 4.56 -5.58
C VAL A 18 -6.39 4.31 -6.74
N VAL A 19 -6.95 3.12 -6.78
CA VAL A 19 -7.86 2.68 -7.85
C VAL A 19 -9.27 2.54 -7.26
N SER A 20 -10.23 3.27 -7.83
CA SER A 20 -11.61 3.27 -7.35
C SER A 20 -12.59 3.04 -8.50
N ASP A 21 -13.81 2.70 -8.14
CA ASP A 21 -14.89 2.54 -9.10
C ASP A 21 -16.14 3.35 -8.70
N GLU A 22 -17.25 3.14 -9.40
CA GLU A 22 -18.49 3.86 -9.19
C GLU A 22 -19.15 3.60 -7.82
N THR A 23 -18.71 2.55 -7.10
CA THR A 23 -19.20 2.28 -5.74
C THR A 23 -18.48 3.10 -4.69
N ASN A 24 -17.42 3.81 -5.07
CA ASN A 24 -16.49 4.53 -4.19
C ASN A 24 -15.66 3.62 -3.29
N GLU A 25 -15.67 2.31 -3.49
CA GLU A 25 -14.65 1.45 -2.90
C GLU A 25 -13.34 1.62 -3.66
N CYS A 26 -12.23 1.55 -2.94
CA CYS A 26 -10.91 1.71 -3.56
C CYS A 26 -9.89 0.72 -3.02
N VAL A 27 -8.84 0.55 -3.80
CA VAL A 27 -7.67 -0.26 -3.45
C VAL A 27 -6.46 0.66 -3.48
N ILE A 28 -5.61 0.56 -2.47
CA ILE A 28 -4.33 1.26 -2.42
C ILE A 28 -3.25 0.27 -2.85
N ILE A 29 -2.45 0.64 -3.84
CA ILE A 29 -1.41 -0.22 -4.40
C ILE A 29 -0.05 0.42 -4.19
N ASP A 30 0.87 -0.31 -3.56
CA ASP A 30 2.26 0.11 -3.35
C ASP A 30 2.38 1.42 -2.58
N CYS A 31 1.86 1.47 -1.34
CA CYS A 31 1.96 2.66 -0.52
C CYS A 31 3.38 2.84 0.02
N GLY A 32 4.19 3.60 -0.70
CA GLY A 32 5.57 3.90 -0.34
C GLY A 32 5.76 5.22 0.41
N ALA A 33 4.70 5.80 0.97
CA ALA A 33 4.78 7.04 1.73
C ALA A 33 5.71 6.88 2.93
N MET A 34 6.82 7.63 2.94
CA MET A 34 7.83 7.53 4.00
C MET A 34 7.45 8.27 5.27
N ASP A 35 6.62 9.29 5.17
CA ASP A 35 6.28 10.14 6.29
C ASP A 35 4.82 10.60 6.21
N GLU A 36 4.39 11.30 7.25
CA GLU A 36 3.02 11.79 7.35
C GLU A 36 2.68 12.80 6.26
N GLU A 37 3.66 13.60 5.82
CA GLU A 37 3.44 14.58 4.76
C GLU A 37 3.08 13.90 3.45
N GLU A 38 3.83 12.86 3.06
CA GLU A 38 3.51 12.08 1.86
C GLU A 38 2.19 11.35 2.00
N PHE A 39 1.96 10.73 3.15
CA PHE A 39 0.73 9.98 3.39
C PHE A 39 -0.50 10.88 3.40
N SER A 40 -0.37 12.11 3.90
CA SER A 40 -1.50 13.05 3.97
C SER A 40 -2.08 13.36 2.59
N LEU A 41 -1.26 13.37 1.54
CA LEU A 41 -1.74 13.59 0.18
C LEU A 41 -2.69 12.47 -0.26
N ILE A 42 -2.35 11.23 0.08
CA ILE A 42 -3.18 10.06 -0.23
C ILE A 42 -4.47 10.12 0.58
N ARG A 43 -4.35 10.35 1.88
CA ARG A 43 -5.50 10.44 2.78
C ARG A 43 -6.46 11.54 2.37
N ASP A 44 -5.94 12.73 2.05
CA ASP A 44 -6.78 13.87 1.67
C ASP A 44 -7.52 13.61 0.36
N TYR A 45 -6.89 12.94 -0.60
CA TYR A 45 -7.55 12.52 -1.83
C TYR A 45 -8.71 11.56 -1.53
N ILE A 46 -8.46 10.56 -0.68
CA ILE A 46 -9.48 9.57 -0.29
C ILE A 46 -10.67 10.26 0.38
N VAL A 47 -10.41 11.22 1.27
CA VAL A 47 -11.47 11.99 1.94
C VAL A 47 -12.23 12.85 0.94
N SER A 48 -11.52 13.61 0.09
CA SER A 48 -12.16 14.55 -0.85
C SER A 48 -13.03 13.83 -1.89
N GLU A 49 -12.66 12.62 -2.27
CA GLU A 49 -13.43 11.82 -3.24
C GLU A 49 -14.42 10.86 -2.57
N GLU A 50 -14.51 10.92 -1.23
CA GLU A 50 -15.43 10.10 -0.43
C GLU A 50 -15.21 8.59 -0.66
N LEU A 51 -13.95 8.16 -0.76
CA LEU A 51 -13.61 6.77 -1.04
C LEU A 51 -13.51 5.93 0.24
N THR A 52 -13.76 4.64 0.11
CA THR A 52 -13.61 3.66 1.19
C THR A 52 -12.54 2.64 0.79
N PRO A 53 -11.33 2.70 1.36
CA PRO A 53 -10.31 1.69 1.08
C PRO A 53 -10.70 0.33 1.62
N VAL A 54 -10.58 -0.70 0.78
CA VAL A 54 -10.94 -2.08 1.16
C VAL A 54 -9.77 -3.05 1.04
N HIS A 55 -8.72 -2.69 0.31
CA HIS A 55 -7.51 -3.50 0.19
C HIS A 55 -6.28 -2.61 0.11
N LEU A 56 -5.17 -3.12 0.67
CA LEU A 56 -3.83 -2.59 0.45
C LEU A 56 -3.03 -3.69 -0.23
N LEU A 57 -2.59 -3.42 -1.45
CA LEU A 57 -1.82 -4.39 -2.25
C LEU A 57 -0.39 -3.91 -2.42
N ALA A 58 0.55 -4.87 -2.46
CA ALA A 58 1.92 -4.60 -2.87
C ALA A 58 2.24 -5.44 -4.10
N THR A 59 2.85 -4.81 -5.11
CA THR A 59 3.28 -5.53 -6.31
C THR A 59 4.47 -6.42 -6.01
N HIS A 60 5.30 -6.03 -5.04
CA HIS A 60 6.43 -6.83 -4.57
C HIS A 60 6.88 -6.35 -3.18
N GLY A 61 7.81 -7.09 -2.57
CA GLY A 61 8.20 -6.89 -1.19
C GLY A 61 9.37 -5.93 -0.95
N HIS A 62 9.74 -5.08 -1.91
CA HIS A 62 10.78 -4.08 -1.70
C HIS A 62 10.26 -2.93 -0.84
N ILE A 63 11.16 -2.37 -0.02
CA ILE A 63 10.78 -1.36 0.98
C ILE A 63 10.20 -0.09 0.39
N ASP A 64 10.68 0.35 -0.78
CA ASP A 64 10.17 1.57 -1.42
C ASP A 64 8.68 1.49 -1.76
N HIS A 65 8.14 0.29 -1.94
CA HIS A 65 6.72 0.06 -2.18
C HIS A 65 5.92 -0.21 -0.90
N ASN A 66 6.58 -0.24 0.27
CA ASN A 66 5.96 -0.67 1.51
C ASN A 66 6.19 0.28 2.69
N PHE A 67 6.87 1.42 2.51
CA PHE A 67 7.13 2.35 3.60
C PHE A 67 5.87 2.79 4.35
N GLY A 68 4.76 2.92 3.66
CA GLY A 68 3.52 3.46 4.21
C GLY A 68 2.59 2.42 4.84
N ASN A 69 2.98 1.14 4.88
CA ASN A 69 2.09 0.08 5.34
C ASN A 69 1.56 0.31 6.77
N ALA A 70 2.41 0.82 7.67
CA ALA A 70 1.99 1.12 9.05
C ALA A 70 0.96 2.24 9.11
N MET A 71 1.14 3.28 8.30
CA MET A 71 0.20 4.42 8.25
C MET A 71 -1.15 4.00 7.70
N VAL A 72 -1.17 3.16 6.66
CA VAL A 72 -2.42 2.61 6.11
C VAL A 72 -3.12 1.76 7.16
N TYR A 73 -2.39 0.94 7.90
CA TYR A 73 -2.97 0.12 8.96
C TYR A 73 -3.60 0.97 10.05
N LYS A 74 -2.89 2.01 10.50
CA LYS A 74 -3.41 2.92 11.54
C LYS A 74 -4.67 3.66 11.08
N GLU A 75 -4.68 4.13 9.83
CA GLU A 75 -5.79 4.94 9.32
C GLU A 75 -7.01 4.11 8.92
N TYR A 76 -6.79 2.98 8.27
CA TYR A 76 -7.86 2.21 7.64
C TYR A 76 -8.02 0.79 8.17
N GLY A 77 -7.13 0.32 9.03
CA GLY A 77 -7.18 -1.05 9.55
C GLY A 77 -6.80 -2.11 8.53
N LEU A 78 -6.17 -1.73 7.42
CA LEU A 78 -5.82 -2.66 6.35
C LEU A 78 -4.38 -3.15 6.50
N LYS A 79 -4.18 -4.45 6.35
CA LYS A 79 -2.86 -5.07 6.26
C LYS A 79 -2.56 -5.40 4.81
N VAL A 80 -1.28 -5.29 4.44
CA VAL A 80 -0.86 -5.48 3.05
C VAL A 80 -1.10 -6.91 2.57
N GLU A 81 -1.51 -7.04 1.31
CA GLU A 81 -1.65 -8.30 0.60
C GLU A 81 -0.61 -8.34 -0.52
N VAL A 82 0.16 -9.41 -0.58
CA VAL A 82 1.30 -9.52 -1.51
C VAL A 82 1.45 -10.98 -1.93
N HIS A 83 2.04 -11.21 -3.11
CA HIS A 83 2.25 -12.57 -3.60
C HIS A 83 3.16 -13.37 -2.65
N GLU A 84 2.87 -14.65 -2.49
CA GLU A 84 3.59 -15.53 -1.56
C GLU A 84 5.10 -15.62 -1.86
N ASN A 85 5.50 -15.44 -3.11
CA ASN A 85 6.91 -15.48 -3.51
C ASN A 85 7.73 -14.36 -2.87
N ASP A 86 7.10 -13.31 -2.38
CA ASP A 86 7.79 -12.17 -1.75
C ASP A 86 7.81 -12.22 -0.23
N LYS A 87 7.41 -13.36 0.36
CA LYS A 87 7.38 -13.51 1.82
C LYS A 87 8.74 -13.18 2.46
N SER A 88 9.84 -13.67 1.90
CA SER A 88 11.17 -13.45 2.46
C SER A 88 11.55 -11.96 2.45
N LEU A 89 11.14 -11.21 1.42
CA LEU A 89 11.36 -9.76 1.37
C LEU A 89 10.49 -9.04 2.39
N MET A 90 9.22 -9.43 2.50
CA MET A 90 8.30 -8.81 3.45
C MET A 90 8.75 -9.02 4.89
N ASP A 91 9.30 -10.18 5.22
CA ASP A 91 9.82 -10.48 6.55
C ASP A 91 11.03 -9.59 6.93
N LYS A 92 11.65 -8.93 5.95
CA LYS A 92 12.85 -8.11 6.13
C LYS A 92 12.62 -6.63 5.87
N LEU A 93 11.37 -6.15 5.89
CA LEU A 93 11.08 -4.73 5.58
C LEU A 93 11.82 -3.77 6.51
N ALA A 94 11.83 -4.03 7.81
CA ALA A 94 12.53 -3.16 8.76
C ALA A 94 14.04 -3.12 8.47
N GLN A 95 14.64 -4.25 8.13
CA GLN A 95 16.05 -4.33 7.76
C GLN A 95 16.32 -3.59 6.46
N GLN A 96 15.46 -3.74 5.45
CA GLN A 96 15.58 -3.00 4.20
C GLN A 96 15.50 -1.49 4.43
N ALA A 97 14.57 -1.05 5.28
CA ALA A 97 14.40 0.36 5.60
C ALA A 97 15.66 0.92 6.27
N LEU A 98 16.24 0.18 7.21
CA LEU A 98 17.45 0.59 7.89
C LEU A 98 18.64 0.70 6.91
N GLN A 99 18.77 -0.26 5.99
CA GLN A 99 19.84 -0.24 4.98
C GLN A 99 19.69 0.94 4.01
N MET A 100 18.47 1.28 3.63
CA MET A 100 18.22 2.35 2.66
C MET A 100 18.36 3.74 3.28
N THR A 101 17.82 3.94 4.49
CA THR A 101 17.75 5.27 5.12
C THR A 101 18.86 5.51 6.16
N GLY A 102 19.49 4.45 6.67
CA GLY A 102 20.44 4.54 7.77
C GLY A 102 19.79 4.82 9.13
N VAL A 103 18.46 4.87 9.19
CA VAL A 103 17.73 5.21 10.41
C VAL A 103 16.64 4.17 10.65
N LYS A 104 16.47 3.77 11.92
CA LYS A 104 15.36 2.90 12.30
C LYS A 104 14.06 3.70 12.29
N LEU A 105 13.03 3.18 11.61
CA LEU A 105 11.73 3.82 11.60
C LEU A 105 11.04 3.70 12.96
N GLN A 106 10.21 4.69 13.30
CA GLN A 106 9.52 4.74 14.60
C GLN A 106 8.48 3.64 14.74
N ASP A 107 7.76 3.34 13.66
CA ASP A 107 6.69 2.36 13.68
C ASP A 107 7.17 1.05 13.09
N ASP A 108 6.79 -0.06 13.74
CA ASP A 108 7.04 -1.39 13.19
C ASP A 108 6.09 -1.63 12.01
N PHE A 109 6.56 -2.41 11.03
CA PHE A 109 5.71 -2.80 9.92
C PHE A 109 4.67 -3.82 10.39
N PRO A 110 3.37 -3.61 10.06
CA PRO A 110 2.35 -4.61 10.36
C PRO A 110 2.64 -5.92 9.64
N SER A 111 2.18 -7.03 10.21
CA SER A 111 2.27 -8.31 9.54
C SER A 111 1.48 -8.30 8.22
N VAL A 112 1.87 -9.17 7.29
CA VAL A 112 1.11 -9.34 6.04
C VAL A 112 -0.27 -9.89 6.38
N GLY A 113 -1.31 -9.27 5.78
CA GLY A 113 -2.69 -9.68 6.01
C GLY A 113 -3.05 -10.94 5.23
N LYS A 114 -2.53 -11.06 4.01
CA LYS A 114 -2.81 -12.20 3.16
C LYS A 114 -1.69 -12.37 2.14
N TYR A 115 -1.25 -13.62 1.92
CA TYR A 115 -0.37 -13.95 0.81
C TYR A 115 -1.19 -14.40 -0.38
N LEU A 116 -0.96 -13.76 -1.52
CA LEU A 116 -1.67 -14.06 -2.76
C LEU A 116 -0.95 -15.15 -3.55
N HIS A 117 -1.72 -15.92 -4.30
CA HIS A 117 -1.23 -16.98 -5.17
C HIS A 117 -1.55 -16.62 -6.62
N ASP A 118 -0.93 -17.31 -7.56
CA ASP A 118 -1.21 -17.11 -8.98
C ASP A 118 -2.71 -17.29 -9.25
N ASN A 119 -3.27 -16.38 -10.04
CA ASN A 119 -4.70 -16.36 -10.42
C ASN A 119 -5.68 -16.03 -9.29
N ASP A 120 -5.20 -15.66 -8.08
CA ASP A 120 -6.08 -15.13 -7.05
C ASP A 120 -6.75 -13.85 -7.54
N LYS A 121 -7.99 -13.63 -7.08
CA LYS A 121 -8.72 -12.41 -7.39
C LYS A 121 -8.84 -11.54 -6.18
N VAL A 122 -8.68 -10.22 -6.37
CA VAL A 122 -8.90 -9.21 -5.35
C VAL A 122 -10.07 -8.35 -5.83
N SER A 123 -11.15 -8.35 -5.07
CA SER A 123 -12.39 -7.68 -5.47
C SER A 123 -12.58 -6.37 -4.71
N PHE A 124 -13.06 -5.36 -5.40
CA PHE A 124 -13.51 -4.11 -4.79
C PHE A 124 -14.67 -3.54 -5.62
N GLY A 125 -15.70 -3.03 -4.94
CA GLY A 125 -16.88 -2.54 -5.64
C GLY A 125 -17.44 -3.60 -6.59
N SER A 126 -17.61 -3.23 -7.85
CA SER A 126 -18.10 -4.13 -8.90
C SER A 126 -16.98 -4.72 -9.76
N HIS A 127 -15.73 -4.52 -9.39
CA HIS A 127 -14.55 -4.93 -10.17
C HIS A 127 -13.67 -5.90 -9.40
N ALA A 128 -12.75 -6.58 -10.13
CA ALA A 128 -11.76 -7.46 -9.53
C ALA A 128 -10.45 -7.41 -10.32
N PHE A 129 -9.33 -7.51 -9.59
CA PHE A 129 -8.00 -7.77 -10.16
C PHE A 129 -7.73 -9.27 -10.14
N THR A 130 -6.90 -9.72 -11.07
CA THR A 130 -6.42 -11.10 -11.09
C THR A 130 -4.92 -11.15 -10.83
#